data_354c3cf2464fc911b367c0df7da70220
#
_entry.id   354c3cf2464fc911b367c0df7da70220
#
_cell.length_a   1.000
_cell.length_b   1.000
_cell.length_c   1.000
_cell.angle_alpha   90.00
_cell.angle_beta   90.00
_cell.angle_gamma   90.00
#
_symmetry.space_group_name_H-M   'P 1'
#
loop_
_entity.id
_entity.type
_entity.pdbx_description
1 polymer ?
#
loop_
_entity_poly.entity_id
_entity_poly.type
_entity_poly.pdbx_seq_one_letter_code
_entity_poly.pdbx_strand_id
1 'polypeptide(L)'
;MKVLIIIPAYNEDENIIKLIKIIQNEYANINIILIDDSNNFITKRNIENYKFSNLKYVKRNMKMGRGSAIRYGFEYANKHSFDYTIEMDSDCSHDPNEIKFLLQKITNKNYDLVIGSRYLKKSKIIGWPIKRKLFSKLANLLAQFLFGFDISDYTNGFRVYNSRSITELLKYEIANNGFIYLTETLIILKKKKYRIGEYPTIFINRRSGISSLRLKEIINSLLGIFKIKFRKI
;
A
#
# COMPACT_ATOMS: atom_id res chain seq x y z
N MET A 1 -15.04 -15.18 3.99
CA MET A 1 -14.29 -13.99 3.53
C MET A 1 -12.81 -14.33 3.52
N LYS A 2 -12.22 -14.44 2.33
CA LYS A 2 -10.82 -14.79 2.12
C LYS A 2 -10.01 -13.52 1.92
N VAL A 3 -9.07 -13.23 2.82
CA VAL A 3 -8.30 -11.98 2.83
C VAL A 3 -6.83 -12.25 2.61
N LEU A 4 -6.18 -11.45 1.76
CA LEU A 4 -4.75 -11.45 1.52
C LEU A 4 -4.14 -10.10 1.95
N ILE A 5 -3.02 -10.14 2.67
CA ILE A 5 -2.17 -8.95 2.88
C ILE A 5 -0.94 -9.06 1.97
N ILE A 6 -0.69 -8.02 1.19
CA ILE A 6 0.50 -7.89 0.34
C ILE A 6 1.48 -6.95 1.06
N ILE A 7 2.67 -7.45 1.33
CA ILE A 7 3.74 -6.70 1.99
C ILE A 7 4.96 -6.67 1.06
N PRO A 8 5.26 -5.55 0.40
CA PRO A 8 6.51 -5.37 -0.32
C PRO A 8 7.64 -5.08 0.66
N ALA A 9 8.76 -5.77 0.53
CA ALA A 9 9.93 -5.58 1.38
C ALA A 9 11.20 -5.28 0.55
N TYR A 10 12.06 -4.43 1.12
CA TYR A 10 13.39 -4.17 0.58
C TYR A 10 14.36 -3.85 1.70
N ASN A 11 15.28 -4.79 2.00
CA ASN A 11 16.24 -4.69 3.10
C ASN A 11 15.57 -4.41 4.47
N GLU A 12 14.49 -5.15 4.74
CA GLU A 12 13.78 -5.10 6.02
C GLU A 12 14.20 -6.30 6.86
N ASP A 13 14.85 -6.05 7.99
CA ASP A 13 15.44 -7.10 8.81
C ASP A 13 14.45 -7.59 9.89
N GLU A 14 14.44 -6.93 11.06
CA GLU A 14 13.62 -7.37 12.20
C GLU A 14 12.18 -6.85 12.15
N ASN A 15 11.95 -5.69 11.53
CA ASN A 15 10.63 -5.07 11.47
C ASN A 15 9.59 -5.97 10.83
N ILE A 16 9.98 -6.70 9.76
CA ILE A 16 9.07 -7.59 9.04
C ILE A 16 8.60 -8.78 9.89
N ILE A 17 9.50 -9.34 10.70
CA ILE A 17 9.16 -10.43 11.61
C ILE A 17 8.16 -9.96 12.66
N LYS A 18 8.43 -8.78 13.25
CA LYS A 18 7.55 -8.17 14.23
C LYS A 18 6.16 -7.90 13.63
N LEU A 19 6.11 -7.34 12.43
CA LEU A 19 4.87 -7.04 11.72
C LEU A 19 4.05 -8.31 11.48
N ILE A 20 4.67 -9.36 10.92
CA ILE A 20 3.99 -10.62 10.63
C ILE A 20 3.47 -11.28 11.92
N LYS A 21 4.24 -11.27 13.01
CA LYS A 21 3.80 -11.78 14.32
C LYS A 21 2.56 -11.05 14.83
N ILE A 22 2.53 -9.71 14.75
CA ILE A 22 1.36 -8.94 15.17
C ILE A 22 0.15 -9.30 14.32
N ILE A 23 0.32 -9.36 12.98
CA ILE A 23 -0.78 -9.70 12.08
C ILE A 23 -1.33 -11.10 12.38
N GLN A 24 -0.47 -12.10 12.56
CA GLN A 24 -0.93 -13.48 12.80
C GLN A 24 -1.57 -13.67 14.17
N ASN A 25 -1.11 -12.95 15.19
CA ASN A 25 -1.73 -12.98 16.52
C ASN A 25 -3.13 -12.36 16.52
N GLU A 26 -3.31 -11.25 15.79
CA GLU A 26 -4.60 -10.55 15.73
C GLU A 26 -5.57 -11.19 14.72
N TYR A 27 -5.04 -11.82 13.66
CA TYR A 27 -5.82 -12.31 12.51
C TYR A 27 -5.36 -13.70 12.05
N ALA A 28 -5.67 -14.75 12.80
CA ALA A 28 -5.19 -16.11 12.55
C ALA A 28 -5.50 -16.66 11.14
N ASN A 29 -6.59 -16.20 10.51
CA ASN A 29 -7.07 -16.70 9.20
C ASN A 29 -6.71 -15.79 8.02
N ILE A 30 -5.93 -14.72 8.24
CA ILE A 30 -5.50 -13.84 7.14
C ILE A 30 -4.25 -14.43 6.47
N ASN A 31 -4.28 -14.48 5.14
CA ASN A 31 -3.13 -14.89 4.35
C ASN A 31 -2.21 -13.70 4.11
N ILE A 32 -0.90 -13.94 4.11
CA ILE A 32 0.12 -12.93 3.85
C ILE A 32 0.95 -13.37 2.65
N ILE A 33 1.21 -12.46 1.72
CA ILE A 33 2.27 -12.62 0.73
C ILE A 33 3.32 -11.54 0.93
N LEU A 34 4.53 -11.98 1.26
CA LEU A 34 5.72 -11.13 1.41
C LEU A 34 6.54 -11.18 0.14
N ILE A 35 6.69 -10.04 -0.54
CA ILE A 35 7.42 -9.92 -1.80
C ILE A 35 8.70 -9.15 -1.53
N ASP A 36 9.82 -9.84 -1.56
CA ASP A 36 11.12 -9.35 -1.13
C ASP A 36 12.04 -9.06 -2.32
N ASP A 37 12.37 -7.79 -2.50
CA ASP A 37 13.30 -7.24 -3.50
C ASP A 37 14.71 -7.02 -2.95
N SER A 38 14.98 -7.44 -1.71
CA SER A 38 16.28 -7.22 -1.07
C SER A 38 17.42 -7.82 -1.89
N ASN A 39 18.56 -7.17 -1.88
CA ASN A 39 19.78 -7.66 -2.52
C ASN A 39 20.60 -8.61 -1.62
N ASN A 40 20.11 -8.90 -0.41
CA ASN A 40 20.67 -9.82 0.55
C ASN A 40 19.66 -10.92 0.93
N PHE A 41 20.08 -11.86 1.78
CA PHE A 41 19.25 -12.98 2.24
C PHE A 41 18.81 -12.85 3.70
N ILE A 42 18.96 -11.68 4.33
CA ILE A 42 18.65 -11.49 5.76
C ILE A 42 17.16 -11.71 6.01
N THR A 43 16.31 -11.03 5.23
CA THR A 43 14.83 -11.22 5.30
C THR A 43 14.46 -12.69 5.13
N LYS A 44 15.05 -13.38 4.14
CA LYS A 44 14.80 -14.80 3.88
C LYS A 44 15.14 -15.65 5.10
N ARG A 45 16.37 -15.54 5.64
CA ARG A 45 16.82 -16.29 6.82
C ARG A 45 15.92 -16.04 8.03
N ASN A 46 15.54 -14.78 8.24
CA ASN A 46 14.65 -14.42 9.34
C ASN A 46 13.27 -15.08 9.18
N ILE A 47 12.70 -15.13 7.99
CA ILE A 47 11.41 -15.80 7.72
C ILE A 47 11.53 -17.33 7.92
N GLU A 48 12.61 -17.94 7.44
CA GLU A 48 12.82 -19.40 7.55
C GLU A 48 13.01 -19.86 9.00
N ASN A 49 13.57 -19.01 9.87
CA ASN A 49 13.72 -19.30 11.31
C ASN A 49 12.39 -19.31 12.07
N TYR A 50 11.31 -18.72 11.47
CA TYR A 50 9.98 -18.71 12.06
C TYR A 50 9.03 -19.49 11.14
N LYS A 51 8.36 -20.50 11.68
CA LYS A 51 7.31 -21.25 10.97
C LYS A 51 6.01 -20.45 11.00
N PHE A 52 5.91 -19.44 10.15
CA PHE A 52 4.68 -18.67 10.01
C PHE A 52 3.60 -19.46 9.27
N SER A 53 2.41 -19.56 9.86
CA SER A 53 1.23 -20.07 9.18
C SER A 53 0.73 -19.03 8.15
N ASN A 54 0.11 -19.49 7.07
CA ASN A 54 -0.53 -18.62 6.07
C ASN A 54 0.38 -17.52 5.46
N LEU A 55 1.72 -17.72 5.48
CA LEU A 55 2.69 -16.83 4.88
C LEU A 55 3.26 -17.44 3.60
N LYS A 56 3.09 -16.75 2.48
CA LYS A 56 3.83 -17.00 1.24
C LYS A 56 4.97 -16.02 1.12
N TYR A 57 6.21 -16.50 1.13
CA TYR A 57 7.40 -15.70 0.86
C TYR A 57 7.80 -15.82 -0.62
N VAL A 58 8.06 -14.69 -1.26
CA VAL A 58 8.51 -14.59 -2.64
C VAL A 58 9.76 -13.72 -2.70
N LYS A 59 10.90 -14.32 -3.02
CA LYS A 59 12.15 -13.59 -3.29
C LYS A 59 12.21 -13.24 -4.76
N ARG A 60 12.48 -11.97 -5.09
CA ARG A 60 12.78 -11.52 -6.45
C ARG A 60 14.28 -11.26 -6.60
N ASN A 61 14.81 -11.47 -7.83
CA ASN A 61 16.25 -11.44 -8.06
C ASN A 61 16.83 -10.02 -8.10
N MET A 62 15.98 -9.01 -8.28
CA MET A 62 16.41 -7.60 -8.35
C MET A 62 15.32 -6.67 -7.79
N LYS A 63 15.72 -5.45 -7.46
CA LYS A 63 14.80 -4.39 -7.05
C LYS A 63 13.96 -3.93 -8.25
N MET A 64 12.70 -4.35 -8.28
CA MET A 64 11.74 -4.00 -9.34
C MET A 64 10.79 -2.87 -8.92
N GLY A 65 10.87 -2.42 -7.67
CA GLY A 65 10.06 -1.34 -7.12
C GLY A 65 8.73 -1.78 -6.51
N ARG A 66 8.21 -0.91 -5.64
CA ARG A 66 7.02 -1.17 -4.82
C ARG A 66 5.77 -1.47 -5.67
N GLY A 67 5.52 -0.67 -6.70
CA GLY A 67 4.36 -0.86 -7.60
C GLY A 67 4.37 -2.22 -8.29
N SER A 68 5.54 -2.67 -8.76
CA SER A 68 5.72 -4.00 -9.34
C SER A 68 5.47 -5.13 -8.33
N ALA A 69 5.90 -4.95 -7.07
CA ALA A 69 5.64 -5.93 -6.03
C ALA A 69 4.14 -6.05 -5.73
N ILE A 70 3.44 -4.92 -5.62
CA ILE A 70 1.99 -4.92 -5.39
C ILE A 70 1.24 -5.53 -6.59
N ARG A 71 1.65 -5.23 -7.82
CA ARG A 71 1.05 -5.86 -9.00
C ARG A 71 1.17 -7.39 -8.96
N TYR A 72 2.34 -7.91 -8.63
CA TYR A 72 2.52 -9.35 -8.43
C TYR A 72 1.56 -9.92 -7.37
N GLY A 73 1.39 -9.19 -6.26
CA GLY A 73 0.42 -9.54 -5.21
C GLY A 73 -1.03 -9.51 -5.70
N PHE A 74 -1.41 -8.56 -6.54
CA PHE A 74 -2.74 -8.50 -7.16
C PHE A 74 -2.98 -9.68 -8.12
N GLU A 75 -1.99 -10.04 -8.94
CA GLU A 75 -2.05 -11.23 -9.81
C GLU A 75 -2.24 -12.51 -8.98
N TYR A 76 -1.50 -12.62 -7.87
CA TYR A 76 -1.65 -13.72 -6.93
C TYR A 76 -3.05 -13.74 -6.28
N ALA A 77 -3.53 -12.58 -5.83
CA ALA A 77 -4.86 -12.45 -5.23
C ALA A 77 -5.98 -12.87 -6.18
N ASN A 78 -5.91 -12.39 -7.43
CA ASN A 78 -6.88 -12.70 -8.47
C ASN A 78 -6.87 -14.20 -8.84
N LYS A 79 -5.67 -14.77 -9.04
CA LYS A 79 -5.49 -16.19 -9.36
C LYS A 79 -6.05 -17.13 -8.27
N HIS A 80 -5.96 -16.73 -7.01
CA HIS A 80 -6.38 -17.54 -5.85
C HIS A 80 -7.74 -17.12 -5.27
N SER A 81 -8.50 -16.27 -5.99
CA SER A 81 -9.87 -15.86 -5.65
C SER A 81 -10.00 -15.31 -4.23
N PHE A 82 -9.15 -14.34 -3.88
CA PHE A 82 -9.30 -13.60 -2.62
C PHE A 82 -10.43 -12.57 -2.75
N ASP A 83 -11.29 -12.49 -1.74
CA ASP A 83 -12.41 -11.53 -1.69
C ASP A 83 -11.91 -10.10 -1.49
N TYR A 84 -10.92 -9.95 -0.59
CA TYR A 84 -10.29 -8.67 -0.26
C TYR A 84 -8.78 -8.80 -0.23
N THR A 85 -8.11 -7.74 -0.66
CA THR A 85 -6.66 -7.65 -0.63
C THR A 85 -6.22 -6.36 0.03
N ILE A 86 -5.31 -6.47 0.98
CA ILE A 86 -4.76 -5.35 1.75
C ILE A 86 -3.34 -5.10 1.27
N GLU A 87 -3.03 -3.85 0.98
CA GLU A 87 -1.69 -3.37 0.75
C GLU A 87 -1.18 -2.71 2.02
N MET A 88 0.02 -3.08 2.50
CA MET A 88 0.61 -2.59 3.74
C MET A 88 2.13 -2.50 3.62
N ASP A 89 2.75 -1.46 4.21
CA ASP A 89 4.20 -1.32 4.24
C ASP A 89 4.85 -2.27 5.27
N SER A 90 6.10 -2.68 5.02
CA SER A 90 6.86 -3.62 5.85
C SER A 90 7.49 -3.00 7.10
N ASP A 91 7.51 -1.66 7.22
CA ASP A 91 8.28 -0.90 8.20
C ASP A 91 7.52 -0.55 9.51
N CYS A 92 6.38 -1.18 9.74
CA CYS A 92 5.48 -0.93 10.87
C CYS A 92 4.96 0.52 10.95
N SER A 93 4.96 1.28 9.84
CA SER A 93 4.36 2.61 9.80
C SER A 93 2.83 2.58 9.85
N HIS A 94 2.23 1.50 9.39
CA HIS A 94 0.80 1.22 9.45
C HIS A 94 0.48 0.34 10.64
N ASP A 95 -0.53 0.68 11.42
CA ASP A 95 -0.96 -0.12 12.58
C ASP A 95 -1.81 -1.31 12.09
N PRO A 96 -1.35 -2.57 12.30
CA PRO A 96 -2.15 -3.74 11.94
C PRO A 96 -3.52 -3.80 12.61
N ASN A 97 -3.69 -3.22 13.80
CA ASN A 97 -4.97 -3.18 14.50
C ASN A 97 -6.06 -2.41 13.74
N GLU A 98 -5.67 -1.55 12.79
CA GLU A 98 -6.62 -0.81 11.95
C GLU A 98 -7.18 -1.64 10.79
N ILE A 99 -6.60 -2.81 10.47
CA ILE A 99 -7.06 -3.69 9.38
C ILE A 99 -8.55 -4.02 9.52
N LYS A 100 -9.01 -4.35 10.72
CA LYS A 100 -10.42 -4.66 10.98
C LYS A 100 -11.37 -3.53 10.61
N PHE A 101 -10.97 -2.28 10.87
CA PHE A 101 -11.81 -1.11 10.59
C PHE A 101 -11.86 -0.78 9.10
N LEU A 102 -10.75 -0.97 8.38
CA LEU A 102 -10.72 -0.82 6.92
C LEU A 102 -11.59 -1.90 6.25
N LEU A 103 -11.47 -3.16 6.72
CA LEU A 103 -12.30 -4.27 6.24
C LEU A 103 -13.79 -4.03 6.53
N GLN A 104 -14.16 -3.62 7.74
CA GLN A 104 -15.53 -3.25 8.07
C GLN A 104 -16.06 -2.11 7.19
N LYS A 105 -15.22 -1.12 6.91
CA LYS A 105 -15.64 0.01 6.08
C LYS A 105 -15.89 -0.40 4.63
N ILE A 106 -15.03 -1.23 4.04
CA ILE A 106 -15.21 -1.68 2.65
C ILE A 106 -16.44 -2.55 2.51
N THR A 107 -16.69 -3.47 3.46
CA THR A 107 -17.85 -4.37 3.45
C THR A 107 -19.15 -3.62 3.71
N ASN A 108 -19.27 -2.89 4.83
CA ASN A 108 -20.52 -2.28 5.29
C ASN A 108 -21.00 -1.14 4.37
N LYS A 109 -20.10 -0.48 3.67
CA LYS A 109 -20.43 0.65 2.78
C LYS A 109 -20.33 0.28 1.30
N ASN A 110 -20.03 -0.97 0.99
CA ASN A 110 -19.88 -1.49 -0.36
C ASN A 110 -18.94 -0.63 -1.22
N TYR A 111 -17.75 -0.32 -0.66
CA TYR A 111 -16.67 0.33 -1.40
C TYR A 111 -15.87 -0.69 -2.21
N ASP A 112 -15.22 -0.23 -3.26
CA ASP A 112 -14.32 -1.05 -4.08
C ASP A 112 -12.86 -0.90 -3.62
N LEU A 113 -12.55 0.26 -3.05
CA LEU A 113 -11.27 0.59 -2.42
C LEU A 113 -11.52 1.41 -1.16
N VAL A 114 -10.84 1.08 -0.06
CA VAL A 114 -10.75 1.93 1.14
C VAL A 114 -9.30 2.25 1.40
N ILE A 115 -9.02 3.54 1.59
CA ILE A 115 -7.68 4.08 1.88
C ILE A 115 -7.60 4.46 3.35
N GLY A 116 -6.58 3.98 4.07
CA GLY A 116 -6.20 4.52 5.37
C GLY A 116 -5.63 5.92 5.17
N SER A 117 -6.45 6.96 5.33
CA SER A 117 -6.06 8.34 5.03
C SER A 117 -5.36 9.00 6.20
N ARG A 118 -4.26 9.71 5.93
CA ARG A 118 -3.48 10.49 6.91
C ARG A 118 -4.00 11.92 7.08
N TYR A 119 -5.00 12.31 6.29
CA TYR A 119 -5.45 13.71 6.17
C TYR A 119 -6.91 13.94 6.56
N LEU A 120 -7.61 12.93 7.06
CA LEU A 120 -8.93 13.10 7.67
C LEU A 120 -8.83 13.70 9.08
N LYS A 121 -9.92 14.30 9.58
CA LYS A 121 -9.97 15.00 10.87
C LYS A 121 -9.44 14.19 12.08
N LYS A 122 -9.63 12.85 12.07
CA LYS A 122 -9.18 11.96 13.16
C LYS A 122 -7.84 11.29 12.89
N SER A 123 -7.22 11.56 11.75
CA SER A 123 -5.92 10.97 11.39
C SER A 123 -4.78 11.63 12.16
N LYS A 124 -3.70 10.84 12.36
CA LYS A 124 -2.49 11.35 13.01
C LYS A 124 -1.25 10.92 12.22
N ILE A 125 -0.28 11.82 12.08
CA ILE A 125 1.05 11.53 11.56
C ILE A 125 2.06 11.81 12.66
N ILE A 126 2.68 10.75 13.19
CA ILE A 126 3.60 10.81 14.33
C ILE A 126 5.04 10.67 13.82
N GLY A 127 5.95 11.53 14.30
CA GLY A 127 7.37 11.43 14.05
C GLY A 127 7.85 11.92 12.67
N TRP A 128 7.00 12.47 11.81
CA TRP A 128 7.47 13.07 10.57
C TRP A 128 8.01 14.49 10.79
N PRO A 129 9.15 14.84 10.15
CA PRO A 129 9.58 16.22 10.06
C PRO A 129 8.53 17.13 9.40
N ILE A 130 8.43 18.37 9.85
CA ILE A 130 7.44 19.34 9.33
C ILE A 130 7.53 19.46 7.80
N LYS A 131 8.74 19.55 7.26
CA LYS A 131 8.98 19.62 5.80
C LYS A 131 8.33 18.44 5.06
N ARG A 132 8.48 17.22 5.58
CA ARG A 132 7.87 16.02 4.98
C ARG A 132 6.35 16.06 5.02
N LYS A 133 5.76 16.51 6.15
CA LYS A 133 4.30 16.70 6.27
C LYS A 133 3.79 17.69 5.24
N LEU A 134 4.46 18.83 5.11
CA LEU A 134 4.08 19.88 4.16
C LEU A 134 4.15 19.39 2.70
N PHE A 135 5.25 18.78 2.28
CA PHE A 135 5.40 18.23 0.93
C PHE A 135 4.34 17.16 0.61
N SER A 136 4.09 16.25 1.55
CA SER A 136 3.06 15.23 1.34
C SER A 136 1.67 15.84 1.24
N LYS A 137 1.35 16.84 2.04
CA LYS A 137 0.08 17.58 1.96
C LYS A 137 -0.06 18.32 0.63
N LEU A 138 0.99 19.02 0.20
CA LEU A 138 1.00 19.72 -1.10
C LEU A 138 0.81 18.76 -2.28
N ALA A 139 1.46 17.60 -2.26
CA ALA A 139 1.30 16.59 -3.30
C ALA A 139 -0.15 16.07 -3.38
N ASN A 140 -0.80 15.86 -2.23
CA ASN A 140 -2.22 15.45 -2.20
C ASN A 140 -3.15 16.56 -2.66
N LEU A 141 -2.92 17.82 -2.25
CA LEU A 141 -3.69 18.98 -2.72
C LEU A 141 -3.55 19.17 -4.24
N LEU A 142 -2.34 19.02 -4.77
CA LEU A 142 -2.10 19.08 -6.20
C LEU A 142 -2.86 17.98 -6.96
N ALA A 143 -2.80 16.74 -6.45
CA ALA A 143 -3.54 15.64 -7.04
C ALA A 143 -5.05 15.89 -7.00
N GLN A 144 -5.58 16.37 -5.87
CA GLN A 144 -6.99 16.73 -5.71
C GLN A 144 -7.39 17.85 -6.70
N PHE A 145 -6.59 18.89 -6.84
CA PHE A 145 -6.84 19.97 -7.79
C PHE A 145 -6.83 19.49 -9.24
N LEU A 146 -5.87 18.65 -9.62
CA LEU A 146 -5.72 18.17 -11.00
C LEU A 146 -6.80 17.16 -11.40
N PHE A 147 -7.28 16.33 -10.47
CA PHE A 147 -8.22 15.24 -10.80
C PHE A 147 -9.65 15.51 -10.32
N GLY A 148 -9.85 16.47 -9.42
CA GLY A 148 -11.18 16.87 -8.94
C GLY A 148 -11.92 15.81 -8.13
N PHE A 149 -11.21 14.81 -7.56
CA PHE A 149 -11.86 13.78 -6.76
C PHE A 149 -11.87 14.16 -5.27
N ASP A 150 -12.97 13.86 -4.60
CA ASP A 150 -13.12 14.05 -3.15
C ASP A 150 -12.38 12.92 -2.40
N ILE A 151 -11.05 12.98 -2.44
CA ILE A 151 -10.12 12.07 -1.77
C ILE A 151 -9.03 12.92 -1.11
N SER A 152 -8.75 12.67 0.17
CA SER A 152 -7.78 13.44 0.95
C SER A 152 -6.35 12.87 0.83
N ASP A 153 -6.20 11.55 0.63
CA ASP A 153 -4.89 10.88 0.58
C ASP A 153 -4.70 9.99 -0.63
N TYR A 154 -4.02 10.53 -1.65
CA TYR A 154 -3.68 9.83 -2.89
C TYR A 154 -2.45 8.93 -2.75
N THR A 155 -1.65 9.11 -1.70
CA THR A 155 -0.27 8.62 -1.61
C THR A 155 -0.02 7.64 -0.48
N ASN A 156 -1.03 7.34 0.35
CA ASN A 156 -0.87 6.31 1.38
C ASN A 156 -1.04 4.91 0.79
N GLY A 157 -0.15 4.00 1.23
CA GLY A 157 -0.12 2.61 0.80
C GLY A 157 -0.86 1.65 1.72
N PHE A 158 -1.59 2.14 2.71
CA PHE A 158 -2.47 1.32 3.52
C PHE A 158 -3.86 1.29 2.89
N ARG A 159 -4.15 0.25 2.12
CA ARG A 159 -5.34 0.18 1.28
C ARG A 159 -5.98 -1.20 1.32
N VAL A 160 -7.31 -1.23 1.24
CA VAL A 160 -8.08 -2.47 1.08
C VAL A 160 -8.85 -2.41 -0.23
N TYR A 161 -8.67 -3.40 -1.05
CA TYR A 161 -9.31 -3.57 -2.36
C TYR A 161 -10.27 -4.76 -2.31
N ASN A 162 -11.42 -4.67 -2.97
CA ASN A 162 -12.22 -5.85 -3.27
C ASN A 162 -11.71 -6.56 -4.54
N SER A 163 -12.15 -7.79 -4.79
CA SER A 163 -11.72 -8.57 -5.96
C SER A 163 -12.03 -7.88 -7.29
N ARG A 164 -13.19 -7.20 -7.38
CA ARG A 164 -13.62 -6.49 -8.59
C ARG A 164 -12.66 -5.37 -8.97
N SER A 165 -12.21 -4.58 -8.01
CA SER A 165 -11.25 -3.49 -8.26
C SER A 165 -9.87 -4.01 -8.66
N ILE A 166 -9.42 -5.13 -8.10
CA ILE A 166 -8.16 -5.77 -8.49
C ILE A 166 -8.24 -6.28 -9.93
N THR A 167 -9.31 -7.01 -10.28
CA THR A 167 -9.53 -7.49 -11.64
C THR A 167 -9.53 -6.34 -12.66
N GLU A 168 -10.13 -5.19 -12.29
CA GLU A 168 -10.08 -4.01 -13.15
C GLU A 168 -8.65 -3.47 -13.31
N LEU A 169 -7.92 -3.29 -12.19
CA LEU A 169 -6.55 -2.76 -12.22
C LEU A 169 -5.59 -3.62 -13.03
N LEU A 170 -5.79 -4.93 -13.04
CA LEU A 170 -4.94 -5.87 -13.80
C LEU A 170 -5.09 -5.74 -15.32
N LYS A 171 -6.17 -5.12 -15.83
CA LYS A 171 -6.36 -4.82 -17.27
C LYS A 171 -5.44 -3.70 -17.77
N TYR A 172 -4.86 -2.91 -16.86
CA TYR A 172 -4.04 -1.75 -17.20
C TYR A 172 -2.58 -2.03 -16.90
N GLU A 173 -1.71 -1.60 -17.79
CA GLU A 173 -0.29 -1.52 -17.51
C GLU A 173 -0.05 -0.30 -16.61
N ILE A 174 0.41 -0.53 -15.38
CA ILE A 174 0.79 0.53 -14.46
C ILE A 174 2.20 0.99 -14.83
N ALA A 175 2.32 2.22 -15.34
CA ALA A 175 3.58 2.75 -15.87
C ALA A 175 4.61 3.04 -14.77
N ASN A 176 4.18 3.15 -13.52
CA ASN A 176 5.02 3.63 -12.43
C ASN A 176 5.28 2.53 -11.40
N ASN A 177 6.54 2.14 -11.24
CA ASN A 177 6.97 1.14 -10.26
C ASN A 177 7.32 1.75 -8.87
N GLY A 178 7.40 3.08 -8.77
CA GLY A 178 7.63 3.82 -7.52
C GLY A 178 6.33 4.11 -6.75
N PHE A 179 6.36 5.07 -5.82
CA PHE A 179 5.18 5.43 -5.02
C PHE A 179 4.04 6.07 -5.81
N ILE A 180 4.32 6.60 -7.00
CA ILE A 180 3.31 7.25 -7.85
C ILE A 180 2.24 6.27 -8.36
N TYR A 181 2.51 4.94 -8.37
CA TYR A 181 1.52 3.94 -8.74
C TYR A 181 0.26 4.00 -7.85
N LEU A 182 0.39 4.45 -6.60
CA LEU A 182 -0.74 4.65 -5.69
C LEU A 182 -1.74 5.67 -6.23
N THR A 183 -1.22 6.78 -6.75
CA THR A 183 -2.05 7.80 -7.42
C THR A 183 -2.63 7.27 -8.72
N GLU A 184 -1.83 6.54 -9.51
CA GLU A 184 -2.26 5.98 -10.79
C GLU A 184 -3.40 4.97 -10.62
N THR A 185 -3.28 4.01 -9.71
CA THR A 185 -4.34 3.01 -9.44
C THR A 185 -5.63 3.65 -8.94
N LEU A 186 -5.53 4.68 -8.08
CA LEU A 186 -6.69 5.42 -7.61
C LEU A 186 -7.40 6.14 -8.76
N ILE A 187 -6.65 6.79 -9.64
CA ILE A 187 -7.22 7.52 -10.79
C ILE A 187 -7.90 6.56 -11.76
N ILE A 188 -7.29 5.40 -12.05
CA ILE A 188 -7.91 4.37 -12.90
C ILE A 188 -9.26 3.98 -12.32
N LEU A 189 -9.32 3.60 -11.05
CA LEU A 189 -10.57 3.18 -10.41
C LEU A 189 -11.62 4.31 -10.40
N LYS A 190 -11.24 5.55 -10.11
CA LYS A 190 -12.17 6.70 -10.13
C LYS A 190 -12.71 6.97 -11.52
N LYS A 191 -11.87 6.97 -12.57
CA LYS A 191 -12.33 7.14 -13.95
C LYS A 191 -13.29 6.03 -14.39
N LYS A 192 -13.13 4.82 -13.86
CA LYS A 192 -14.02 3.67 -14.08
C LYS A 192 -15.23 3.62 -13.14
N LYS A 193 -15.48 4.73 -12.40
CA LYS A 193 -16.63 4.91 -11.49
C LYS A 193 -16.68 3.92 -10.32
N TYR A 194 -15.55 3.36 -9.91
CA TYR A 194 -15.45 2.56 -8.69
C TYR A 194 -15.63 3.43 -7.44
N ARG A 195 -16.27 2.87 -6.42
CA ARG A 195 -16.56 3.56 -5.16
C ARG A 195 -15.35 3.51 -4.25
N ILE A 196 -14.78 4.68 -3.92
CA ILE A 196 -13.61 4.79 -3.05
C ILE A 196 -13.99 5.49 -1.76
N GLY A 197 -13.61 4.89 -0.64
CA GLY A 197 -13.76 5.45 0.70
C GLY A 197 -12.42 5.71 1.37
N GLU A 198 -12.43 6.52 2.42
CA GLU A 198 -11.27 6.79 3.27
C GLU A 198 -11.60 6.46 4.72
N TYR A 199 -10.63 5.94 5.46
CA TYR A 199 -10.69 5.69 6.90
C TYR A 199 -9.54 6.45 7.58
N PRO A 200 -9.76 7.19 8.68
CA PRO A 200 -8.69 7.91 9.36
C PRO A 200 -7.69 6.93 9.98
N THR A 201 -6.41 7.08 9.65
CA THR A 201 -5.34 6.19 10.14
C THR A 201 -4.33 6.95 11.00
N ILE A 202 -3.65 6.20 11.87
CA ILE A 202 -2.49 6.67 12.62
C ILE A 202 -1.25 6.17 11.89
N PHE A 203 -0.50 7.08 11.28
CA PHE A 203 0.74 6.78 10.60
C PHE A 203 1.92 7.11 11.52
N ILE A 204 2.75 6.11 11.84
CA ILE A 204 3.92 6.28 12.70
C ILE A 204 5.18 6.24 11.83
N ASN A 205 6.05 7.24 11.97
CA ASN A 205 7.32 7.20 11.26
C ASN A 205 8.14 5.97 11.69
N ARG A 206 8.72 5.26 10.73
CA ARG A 206 9.56 4.09 11.02
C ARG A 206 10.63 4.43 12.08
N ARG A 207 10.88 3.49 12.98
CA ARG A 207 11.85 3.66 14.07
C ARG A 207 13.29 3.37 13.65
N SER A 208 13.49 2.59 12.58
CA SER A 208 14.77 2.18 12.03
C SER A 208 14.74 2.19 10.50
N GLY A 209 15.91 2.28 9.88
CA GLY A 209 16.09 2.28 8.43
C GLY A 209 16.15 3.68 7.79
N ILE A 210 16.77 3.75 6.61
CA ILE A 210 16.95 4.99 5.85
C ILE A 210 15.68 5.26 5.04
N SER A 211 15.12 6.47 5.14
CA SER A 211 13.98 6.85 4.31
C SER A 211 14.36 6.80 2.83
N SER A 212 13.64 6.00 2.05
CA SER A 212 13.79 5.97 0.60
C SER A 212 13.29 7.27 -0.08
N LEU A 213 12.54 8.12 0.64
CA LEU A 213 12.07 9.41 0.15
C LEU A 213 13.20 10.45 0.12
N ARG A 214 13.96 10.46 -0.97
CA ARG A 214 14.90 11.53 -1.31
C ARG A 214 14.15 12.66 -2.02
N LEU A 215 14.70 13.88 -2.00
CA LEU A 215 14.11 15.04 -2.69
C LEU A 215 13.79 14.75 -4.17
N LYS A 216 14.66 13.98 -4.83
CA LYS A 216 14.47 13.51 -6.21
C LYS A 216 13.18 12.67 -6.39
N GLU A 217 12.83 11.85 -5.42
CA GLU A 217 11.59 11.04 -5.49
C GLU A 217 10.33 11.89 -5.30
N ILE A 218 10.41 12.94 -4.48
CA ILE A 218 9.32 13.90 -4.32
C ILE A 218 9.07 14.62 -5.64
N ILE A 219 10.12 15.14 -6.28
CA ILE A 219 10.04 15.82 -7.59
C ILE A 219 9.50 14.85 -8.65
N ASN A 220 10.03 13.63 -8.70
CA ASN A 220 9.55 12.60 -9.63
C ASN A 220 8.08 12.25 -9.40
N SER A 221 7.62 12.24 -8.15
CA SER A 221 6.21 12.01 -7.81
C SER A 221 5.32 13.13 -8.30
N LEU A 222 5.73 14.38 -8.14
CA LEU A 222 5.00 15.55 -8.66
C LEU A 222 4.92 15.52 -10.19
N LEU A 223 6.05 15.30 -10.87
CA LEU A 223 6.08 15.15 -12.33
C LEU A 223 5.23 13.96 -12.80
N GLY A 224 5.24 12.85 -12.04
CA GLY A 224 4.42 11.67 -12.31
C GLY A 224 2.91 11.97 -12.26
N ILE A 225 2.47 12.79 -11.30
CA ILE A 225 1.06 13.22 -11.20
C ILE A 225 0.63 13.95 -12.48
N PHE A 226 1.45 14.88 -12.99
CA PHE A 226 1.18 15.56 -14.26
C PHE A 226 1.12 14.58 -15.44
N LYS A 227 2.08 13.65 -15.55
CA LYS A 227 2.09 12.64 -16.63
C LYS A 227 0.81 11.79 -16.64
N ILE A 228 0.31 11.40 -15.45
CA ILE A 228 -0.94 10.63 -15.35
C ILE A 228 -2.15 11.44 -15.83
N LYS A 229 -2.17 12.76 -15.59
CA LYS A 229 -3.26 13.65 -16.05
C LYS A 229 -3.48 13.55 -17.55
N PHE A 230 -2.40 13.51 -18.33
CA PHE A 230 -2.43 13.50 -19.79
C PHE A 230 -2.41 12.10 -20.42
N ARG A 231 -2.30 11.06 -19.59
CA ARG A 231 -2.35 9.68 -20.06
C ARG A 231 -3.80 9.28 -20.39
N LYS A 232 -4.00 8.69 -21.56
CA LYS A 232 -5.26 8.03 -21.90
C LYS A 232 -5.41 6.76 -21.06
N ILE A 233 -6.38 6.75 -20.15
CA ILE A 233 -6.76 5.62 -19.28
C ILE A 233 -8.18 5.20 -19.66
#